data_292ed783861bf61d9907508e70a2181a
#
_entry.id   292ed783861bf61d9907508e70a2181a
#
_cell.length_a   1.000
_cell.length_b   1.000
_cell.length_c   1.000
_cell.angle_alpha   90.00
_cell.angle_beta   90.00
_cell.angle_gamma   90.00
#
_symmetry.space_group_name_H-M   'P 1'
#
loop_
_entity.id
_entity.type
_entity.pdbx_description
1 polymer ?
#
loop_
_entity_poly.entity_id
_entity_poly.type
_entity_poly.pdbx_seq_one_letter_code
_entity_poly.pdbx_strand_id
1 'polypeptide(L)'
;MTPAYGLGPREMDALQEIASIGCGQALTALGKLMHQRIEMDVPETWVGRSAGAVADFLGGMGQDLVVVGVRLEGLLAGHLVMALPERDAEKLAAALGQPRPERGGWSALAESALMESGNIVGSAFVSAIAQMIHGRLLLSVPTLARGGGGACLDKLVDRESGRVALATRFSTSGPDGLEGLILVMPEPARLPALLASLHAA
;
A
#
# COMPACT_ATOMS: atom_id res chain seq x y z
N MET A 1 -11.62 -27.73 7.88
CA MET A 1 -11.09 -26.89 6.77
C MET A 1 -9.69 -26.48 7.13
N THR A 2 -8.68 -26.95 6.41
CA THR A 2 -7.31 -26.48 6.59
C THR A 2 -7.24 -25.01 6.20
N PRO A 3 -6.76 -24.11 7.06
CA PRO A 3 -6.69 -22.69 6.72
C PRO A 3 -5.80 -22.50 5.49
N ALA A 4 -6.23 -21.65 4.56
CA ALA A 4 -5.44 -21.34 3.37
C ALA A 4 -4.08 -20.78 3.80
N TYR A 5 -2.98 -21.32 3.27
CA TYR A 5 -1.60 -20.96 3.63
C TYR A 5 -1.20 -21.21 5.08
N GLY A 6 -1.92 -22.08 5.83
CA GLY A 6 -1.64 -22.32 7.25
C GLY A 6 -1.96 -21.15 8.19
N LEU A 7 -2.71 -20.14 7.71
CA LEU A 7 -3.07 -18.95 8.47
C LEU A 7 -4.31 -19.21 9.33
N GLY A 8 -4.13 -19.50 10.61
CA GLY A 8 -5.18 -19.52 11.61
C GLY A 8 -5.52 -18.13 12.16
N PRO A 9 -6.43 -18.04 13.14
CA PRO A 9 -6.83 -16.74 13.70
C PRO A 9 -5.65 -15.95 14.29
N ARG A 10 -4.72 -16.59 14.96
CA ARG A 10 -3.54 -15.92 15.56
C ARG A 10 -2.60 -15.33 14.51
N GLU A 11 -2.37 -16.06 13.43
CA GLU A 11 -1.55 -15.61 12.31
C GLU A 11 -2.23 -14.43 11.58
N MET A 12 -3.55 -14.47 11.47
CA MET A 12 -4.33 -13.38 10.89
C MET A 12 -4.25 -12.11 11.75
N ASP A 13 -4.38 -12.25 13.08
CA ASP A 13 -4.25 -11.14 14.02
C ASP A 13 -2.84 -10.52 13.93
N ALA A 14 -1.80 -11.35 13.87
CA ALA A 14 -0.42 -10.87 13.72
C ALA A 14 -0.19 -10.11 12.40
N LEU A 15 -0.78 -10.58 11.30
CA LEU A 15 -0.72 -9.87 10.02
C LEU A 15 -1.46 -8.53 10.06
N GLN A 16 -2.63 -8.48 10.72
CA GLN A 16 -3.36 -7.22 10.91
C GLN A 16 -2.57 -6.24 11.77
N GLU A 17 -1.87 -6.70 12.80
CA GLU A 17 -1.03 -5.87 13.64
C GLU A 17 0.14 -5.27 12.84
N ILE A 18 0.83 -6.10 12.03
CA ILE A 18 1.87 -5.62 11.09
C ILE A 18 1.31 -4.52 10.18
N ALA A 19 0.15 -4.77 9.56
CA ALA A 19 -0.46 -3.79 8.67
C ALA A 19 -0.84 -2.51 9.43
N SER A 20 -1.43 -2.62 10.62
CA SER A 20 -1.82 -1.46 11.44
C SER A 20 -0.62 -0.59 11.80
N ILE A 21 0.47 -1.21 12.29
CA ILE A 21 1.68 -0.50 12.69
C ILE A 21 2.38 0.10 11.47
N GLY A 22 2.60 -0.71 10.42
CA GLY A 22 3.30 -0.28 9.22
C GLY A 22 2.55 0.81 8.46
N CYS A 23 1.24 0.62 8.21
CA CYS A 23 0.40 1.62 7.54
C CYS A 23 0.24 2.88 8.39
N GLY A 24 0.13 2.77 9.71
CA GLY A 24 0.07 3.93 10.61
C GLY A 24 1.30 4.82 10.51
N GLN A 25 2.51 4.24 10.47
CA GLN A 25 3.76 4.99 10.28
C GLN A 25 3.86 5.56 8.84
N ALA A 26 3.47 4.78 7.84
CA ALA A 26 3.43 5.20 6.45
C ALA A 26 2.52 6.42 6.25
N LEU A 27 1.29 6.37 6.80
CA LEU A 27 0.33 7.46 6.72
C LEU A 27 0.71 8.67 7.58
N THR A 28 1.41 8.45 8.71
CA THR A 28 2.01 9.54 9.48
C THR A 28 3.06 10.28 8.65
N ALA A 29 3.89 9.56 7.89
CA ALA A 29 4.89 10.17 7.01
C ALA A 29 4.22 10.93 5.85
N LEU A 30 3.18 10.37 5.24
CA LEU A 30 2.40 11.04 4.20
C LEU A 30 1.71 12.32 4.74
N GLY A 31 1.13 12.25 5.94
CA GLY A 31 0.50 13.39 6.59
C GLY A 31 1.48 14.54 6.86
N LYS A 32 2.70 14.21 7.30
CA LYS A 32 3.77 15.21 7.46
C LYS A 32 4.15 15.87 6.13
N LEU A 33 4.24 15.07 5.06
CA LEU A 33 4.54 15.55 3.72
C LEU A 33 3.47 16.50 3.19
N MET A 34 2.20 16.22 3.48
CA MET A 34 1.06 17.03 3.07
C MET A 34 0.71 18.17 4.04
N HIS A 35 1.34 18.22 5.22
CA HIS A 35 0.94 19.08 6.34
C HIS A 35 -0.54 18.92 6.75
N GLN A 36 -1.05 17.69 6.69
CA GLN A 36 -2.43 17.32 7.00
C GLN A 36 -2.48 16.10 7.91
N ARG A 37 -3.54 16.02 8.74
CA ARG A 37 -3.82 14.82 9.50
C ARG A 37 -4.49 13.79 8.58
N ILE A 38 -3.98 12.58 8.62
CA ILE A 38 -4.56 11.44 7.92
C ILE A 38 -5.22 10.51 8.94
N GLU A 39 -6.44 10.11 8.67
CA GLU A 39 -7.18 9.10 9.41
C GLU A 39 -7.13 7.80 8.61
N MET A 40 -7.05 6.67 9.29
CA MET A 40 -7.02 5.36 8.65
C MET A 40 -8.04 4.42 9.29
N ASP A 41 -8.61 3.55 8.48
CA ASP A 41 -9.46 2.46 8.92
C ASP A 41 -8.63 1.29 9.46
N VAL A 42 -9.28 0.40 10.20
CA VAL A 42 -8.68 -0.87 10.61
C VAL A 42 -8.38 -1.70 9.35
N PRO A 43 -7.16 -2.27 9.22
CA PRO A 43 -6.82 -3.06 8.06
C PRO A 43 -7.74 -4.27 7.85
N GLU A 44 -8.23 -4.44 6.64
CA GLU A 44 -8.95 -5.63 6.21
C GLU A 44 -7.95 -6.67 5.69
N THR A 45 -8.06 -7.91 6.14
CA THR A 45 -7.17 -8.99 5.70
C THR A 45 -7.92 -9.97 4.78
N TRP A 46 -7.35 -10.23 3.63
CA TRP A 46 -7.87 -11.16 2.63
C TRP A 46 -6.88 -12.27 2.36
N VAL A 47 -7.35 -13.51 2.49
CA VAL A 47 -6.53 -14.70 2.30
C VAL A 47 -7.20 -15.65 1.31
N GLY A 48 -6.43 -16.21 0.40
CA GLY A 48 -6.89 -17.21 -0.58
C GLY A 48 -7.82 -16.67 -1.65
N ARG A 49 -8.00 -15.36 -1.73
CA ARG A 49 -8.75 -14.72 -2.82
C ARG A 49 -7.88 -14.61 -4.07
N SER A 50 -8.52 -14.63 -5.23
CA SER A 50 -7.80 -14.41 -6.50
C SER A 50 -7.29 -12.96 -6.58
N ALA A 51 -6.24 -12.73 -7.37
CA ALA A 51 -5.79 -11.36 -7.71
C ALA A 51 -6.95 -10.49 -8.25
N GLY A 52 -7.94 -11.11 -8.90
CA GLY A 52 -9.18 -10.44 -9.31
C GLY A 52 -9.97 -9.83 -8.15
N ALA A 53 -10.01 -10.47 -6.98
CA ALA A 53 -10.73 -9.90 -5.83
C ALA A 53 -10.09 -8.62 -5.29
N VAL A 54 -8.76 -8.51 -5.37
CA VAL A 54 -8.04 -7.28 -5.03
C VAL A 54 -8.29 -6.20 -6.10
N ALA A 55 -8.32 -6.61 -7.38
CA ALA A 55 -8.65 -5.71 -8.48
C ALA A 55 -10.10 -5.18 -8.39
N ASP A 56 -11.06 -6.04 -8.03
CA ASP A 56 -12.46 -5.65 -7.80
C ASP A 56 -12.60 -4.67 -6.63
N PHE A 57 -11.83 -4.88 -5.57
CA PHE A 57 -11.80 -3.95 -4.43
C PHE A 57 -11.23 -2.57 -4.83
N LEU A 58 -10.16 -2.54 -5.61
CA LEU A 58 -9.65 -1.29 -6.18
C LEU A 58 -10.66 -0.67 -7.15
N GLY A 59 -11.37 -1.49 -7.93
CA GLY A 59 -12.44 -1.03 -8.82
C GLY A 59 -13.56 -0.29 -8.09
N GLY A 60 -13.82 -0.64 -6.84
CA GLY A 60 -14.74 0.07 -5.96
C GLY A 60 -14.32 1.51 -5.61
N MET A 61 -13.05 1.87 -5.84
CA MET A 61 -12.55 3.25 -5.67
C MET A 61 -12.76 4.12 -6.93
N GLY A 62 -13.15 3.54 -8.05
CA GLY A 62 -13.36 4.23 -9.33
C GLY A 62 -12.64 3.57 -10.51
N GLN A 63 -12.90 4.08 -11.71
CA GLN A 63 -12.32 3.55 -12.95
C GLN A 63 -10.93 4.13 -13.24
N ASP A 64 -10.67 5.36 -12.77
CA ASP A 64 -9.43 6.09 -13.03
C ASP A 64 -8.64 6.21 -11.72
N LEU A 65 -7.69 5.32 -11.55
CA LEU A 65 -6.79 5.27 -10.41
C LEU A 65 -5.37 5.69 -10.82
N VAL A 66 -4.68 6.31 -9.88
CA VAL A 66 -3.22 6.44 -9.87
C VAL A 66 -2.69 5.54 -8.77
N VAL A 67 -1.83 4.62 -9.14
CA VAL A 67 -1.32 3.57 -8.25
C VAL A 67 0.20 3.62 -8.25
N VAL A 68 0.78 3.77 -7.08
CA VAL A 68 2.24 3.71 -6.87
C VAL A 68 2.57 2.44 -6.11
N GLY A 69 3.41 1.60 -6.68
CA GLY A 69 3.85 0.34 -6.09
C GLY A 69 5.35 0.30 -5.82
N VAL A 70 5.72 -0.32 -4.73
CA VAL A 70 7.11 -0.68 -4.41
C VAL A 70 7.18 -2.16 -4.07
N ARG A 71 8.24 -2.83 -4.50
CA ARG A 71 8.55 -4.20 -4.08
C ARG A 71 9.25 -4.16 -2.74
N LEU A 72 8.84 -5.07 -1.86
CA LEU A 72 9.45 -5.33 -0.57
C LEU A 72 10.36 -6.55 -0.68
N GLU A 73 11.53 -6.49 -0.07
CA GLU A 73 12.48 -7.61 0.00
C GLU A 73 12.86 -7.92 1.45
N GLY A 74 13.20 -9.16 1.73
CA GLY A 74 13.54 -9.65 3.07
C GLY A 74 12.46 -10.55 3.65
N LEU A 75 12.25 -10.51 4.97
CA LEU A 75 11.26 -11.36 5.66
C LEU A 75 9.81 -11.05 5.24
N LEU A 76 9.51 -9.78 4.97
CA LEU A 76 8.23 -9.35 4.41
C LEU A 76 8.39 -9.08 2.90
N ALA A 77 8.88 -10.06 2.15
CA ALA A 77 8.92 -9.93 0.70
C ALA A 77 7.51 -9.87 0.12
N GLY A 78 7.33 -9.06 -0.94
CA GLY A 78 6.03 -8.85 -1.56
C GLY A 78 5.90 -7.45 -2.15
N HIS A 79 4.72 -6.85 -2.05
CA HIS A 79 4.45 -5.52 -2.60
C HIS A 79 3.71 -4.65 -1.60
N LEU A 80 4.08 -3.37 -1.57
CA LEU A 80 3.31 -2.30 -0.95
C LEU A 80 2.80 -1.39 -2.06
N VAL A 81 1.51 -1.13 -2.06
CA VAL A 81 0.84 -0.35 -3.10
C VAL A 81 0.02 0.75 -2.44
N MET A 82 0.18 1.97 -2.91
CA MET A 82 -0.67 3.10 -2.59
C MET A 82 -1.54 3.40 -3.81
N ALA A 83 -2.86 3.35 -3.66
CA ALA A 83 -3.83 3.63 -4.69
C ALA A 83 -4.69 4.84 -4.33
N LEU A 84 -4.89 5.73 -5.27
CA LEU A 84 -5.67 6.96 -5.14
C LEU A 84 -6.60 7.09 -6.36
N PRO A 85 -7.86 7.52 -6.21
CA PRO A 85 -8.62 8.08 -7.31
C PRO A 85 -7.81 9.19 -7.98
N GLU A 86 -7.91 9.34 -9.30
CA GLU A 86 -7.08 10.31 -10.06
C GLU A 86 -7.23 11.74 -9.51
N ARG A 87 -8.46 12.16 -9.19
CA ARG A 87 -8.73 13.45 -8.55
C ARG A 87 -7.98 13.66 -7.23
N ASP A 88 -7.79 12.60 -6.45
CA ASP A 88 -7.12 12.66 -5.15
C ASP A 88 -5.60 12.58 -5.29
N ALA A 89 -5.12 11.88 -6.31
CA ALA A 89 -3.72 11.94 -6.72
C ALA A 89 -3.33 13.35 -7.21
N GLU A 90 -4.23 14.06 -7.93
CA GLU A 90 -4.03 15.47 -8.30
C GLU A 90 -3.91 16.39 -7.07
N LYS A 91 -4.76 16.17 -6.04
CA LYS A 91 -4.67 16.92 -4.78
C LYS A 91 -3.34 16.63 -4.07
N LEU A 92 -2.92 15.36 -4.02
CA LEU A 92 -1.63 14.99 -3.45
C LEU A 92 -0.49 15.68 -4.19
N ALA A 93 -0.46 15.62 -5.52
CA ALA A 93 0.56 16.30 -6.32
C ALA A 93 0.57 17.82 -6.08
N ALA A 94 -0.61 18.45 -5.98
CA ALA A 94 -0.74 19.87 -5.67
C ALA A 94 -0.21 20.20 -4.27
N ALA A 95 -0.47 19.37 -3.26
CA ALA A 95 0.08 19.52 -1.91
C ALA A 95 1.61 19.41 -1.89
N LEU A 96 2.19 18.70 -2.88
CA LEU A 96 3.64 18.58 -3.10
C LEU A 96 4.21 19.72 -3.97
N GLY A 97 3.44 20.77 -4.20
CA GLY A 97 3.89 21.95 -4.97
C GLY A 97 3.86 21.75 -6.48
N GLN A 98 3.22 20.70 -6.98
CA GLN A 98 3.07 20.50 -8.42
C GLN A 98 1.76 21.13 -8.93
N PRO A 99 1.77 21.79 -10.10
CA PRO A 99 0.54 22.30 -10.67
C PRO A 99 -0.44 21.14 -10.96
N ARG A 100 -1.73 21.38 -10.76
CA ARG A 100 -2.76 20.42 -11.18
C ARG A 100 -2.61 20.14 -12.69
N PRO A 101 -2.79 18.88 -13.11
CA PRO A 101 -2.74 18.54 -14.51
C PRO A 101 -3.72 19.41 -15.32
N GLU A 102 -3.22 20.04 -16.37
CA GLU A 102 -4.10 20.68 -17.36
C GLU A 102 -4.79 19.59 -18.19
N ARG A 103 -5.90 19.94 -18.86
CA ARG A 103 -6.64 19.01 -19.71
C ARG A 103 -5.69 18.27 -20.66
N GLY A 104 -5.41 17.01 -20.40
CA GLY A 104 -4.65 16.15 -21.31
C GLY A 104 -3.48 15.38 -20.76
N GLY A 105 -3.11 15.50 -19.50
CA GLY A 105 -2.10 14.58 -18.96
C GLY A 105 -1.29 15.08 -17.77
N TRP A 106 -0.73 14.14 -17.08
CA TRP A 106 0.17 14.34 -15.96
C TRP A 106 1.53 14.83 -16.48
N SER A 107 2.09 15.85 -15.83
CA SER A 107 3.47 16.23 -16.07
C SER A 107 4.44 15.20 -15.48
N ALA A 108 5.61 15.04 -16.07
CA ALA A 108 6.65 14.17 -15.55
C ALA A 108 7.04 14.56 -14.10
N LEU A 109 6.96 15.85 -13.75
CA LEU A 109 7.22 16.33 -12.38
C LEU A 109 6.14 15.89 -11.39
N ALA A 110 4.86 15.93 -11.79
CA ALA A 110 3.77 15.46 -10.94
C ALA A 110 3.84 13.95 -10.74
N GLU A 111 4.12 13.17 -11.78
CA GLU A 111 4.35 11.73 -11.65
C GLU A 111 5.55 11.42 -10.74
N SER A 112 6.65 12.15 -10.89
CA SER A 112 7.83 12.02 -10.03
C SER A 112 7.52 12.34 -8.56
N ALA A 113 6.73 13.38 -8.30
CA ALA A 113 6.30 13.73 -6.94
C ALA A 113 5.43 12.63 -6.31
N LEU A 114 4.54 12.01 -7.08
CA LEU A 114 3.75 10.87 -6.60
C LEU A 114 4.61 9.64 -6.34
N MET A 115 5.58 9.34 -7.19
CA MET A 115 6.53 8.25 -6.95
C MET A 115 7.37 8.52 -5.70
N GLU A 116 7.82 9.76 -5.48
CA GLU A 116 8.54 10.13 -4.26
C GLU A 116 7.66 9.98 -3.02
N SER A 117 6.37 10.37 -3.07
CA SER A 117 5.45 10.11 -1.97
C SER A 117 5.31 8.62 -1.66
N GLY A 118 5.26 7.77 -2.69
CA GLY A 118 5.26 6.31 -2.55
C GLY A 118 6.55 5.78 -1.91
N ASN A 119 7.70 6.35 -2.25
CA ASN A 119 8.98 6.02 -1.64
C ASN A 119 9.02 6.40 -0.15
N ILE A 120 8.50 7.57 0.22
CA ILE A 120 8.42 8.03 1.61
C ILE A 120 7.49 7.13 2.42
N VAL A 121 6.30 6.83 1.90
CA VAL A 121 5.32 5.92 2.50
C VAL A 121 5.92 4.53 2.69
N GLY A 122 6.54 3.98 1.66
CA GLY A 122 7.19 2.66 1.70
C GLY A 122 8.35 2.61 2.69
N SER A 123 9.19 3.65 2.73
CA SER A 123 10.33 3.73 3.65
C SER A 123 9.87 3.80 5.11
N ALA A 124 8.83 4.55 5.41
CA ALA A 124 8.27 4.63 6.76
C ALA A 124 7.64 3.28 7.18
N PHE A 125 6.90 2.63 6.27
CA PHE A 125 6.36 1.29 6.49
C PHE A 125 7.47 0.28 6.81
N VAL A 126 8.46 0.17 5.93
CA VAL A 126 9.59 -0.76 6.08
C VAL A 126 10.36 -0.52 7.36
N SER A 127 10.62 0.75 7.72
CA SER A 127 11.34 1.10 8.94
C SER A 127 10.60 0.63 10.19
N ALA A 128 9.28 0.79 10.25
CA ALA A 128 8.46 0.34 11.35
C ALA A 128 8.47 -1.19 11.49
N ILE A 129 8.28 -1.90 10.38
CA ILE A 129 8.24 -3.37 10.39
C ILE A 129 9.64 -3.96 10.67
N ALA A 130 10.70 -3.38 10.11
CA ALA A 130 12.07 -3.82 10.37
C ALA A 130 12.45 -3.75 11.86
N GLN A 131 11.99 -2.72 12.56
CA GLN A 131 12.15 -2.60 14.02
C GLN A 131 11.37 -3.69 14.77
N MET A 132 10.13 -3.96 14.35
CA MET A 132 9.26 -4.94 14.97
C MET A 132 9.78 -6.38 14.84
N ILE A 133 10.30 -6.74 13.65
CA ILE A 133 10.82 -8.10 13.38
C ILE A 133 12.32 -8.24 13.65
N HIS A 134 12.99 -7.20 14.17
CA HIS A 134 14.45 -7.14 14.36
C HIS A 134 15.22 -7.59 13.10
N GLY A 135 14.70 -7.25 11.89
CA GLY A 135 15.20 -7.74 10.62
C GLY A 135 15.46 -6.62 9.61
N ARG A 136 16.10 -6.99 8.51
CA ARG A 136 16.32 -6.06 7.39
C ARG A 136 15.24 -6.24 6.34
N LEU A 137 14.64 -5.13 5.95
CA LEU A 137 13.73 -5.01 4.82
C LEU A 137 14.28 -3.97 3.84
N LEU A 138 14.10 -4.18 2.57
CA LEU A 138 14.52 -3.26 1.52
C LEU A 138 13.34 -2.93 0.62
N LEU A 139 13.44 -1.80 -0.08
CA LEU A 139 12.46 -1.34 -1.06
C LEU A 139 13.09 -1.26 -2.44
N SER A 140 12.30 -1.58 -3.46
CA SER A 140 12.63 -1.21 -4.83
C SER A 140 12.40 0.28 -5.09
N VAL A 141 12.84 0.75 -6.25
CA VAL A 141 12.38 2.03 -6.80
C VAL A 141 10.87 1.96 -7.04
N PRO A 142 10.10 3.01 -6.68
CA PRO A 142 8.67 3.07 -6.96
C PRO A 142 8.35 3.00 -8.45
N THR A 143 7.23 2.36 -8.77
CA THR A 143 6.66 2.32 -10.12
C THR A 143 5.24 2.88 -10.06
N LEU A 144 4.87 3.69 -11.06
CA LEU A 144 3.55 4.30 -11.16
C LEU A 144 2.76 3.68 -12.32
N ALA A 145 1.50 3.36 -12.07
CA ALA A 145 0.53 2.94 -13.07
C ALA A 145 -0.74 3.77 -12.97
N ARG A 146 -1.43 3.96 -14.09
CA ARG A 146 -2.71 4.69 -14.16
C ARG A 146 -3.73 3.87 -14.95
N GLY A 147 -5.00 3.98 -14.55
CA GLY A 147 -6.14 3.31 -15.18
C GLY A 147 -6.98 2.53 -14.21
N GLY A 148 -7.73 1.56 -14.70
CA GLY A 148 -8.54 0.68 -13.85
C GLY A 148 -7.69 -0.17 -12.91
N GLY A 149 -8.21 -0.48 -11.72
CA GLY A 149 -7.48 -1.15 -10.64
C GLY A 149 -6.79 -2.45 -11.06
N GLY A 150 -7.49 -3.30 -11.83
CA GLY A 150 -6.91 -4.55 -12.35
C GLY A 150 -5.72 -4.32 -13.26
N ALA A 151 -5.84 -3.41 -14.21
CA ALA A 151 -4.75 -3.08 -15.13
C ALA A 151 -3.54 -2.45 -14.43
N CYS A 152 -3.76 -1.71 -13.36
CA CYS A 152 -2.68 -1.18 -12.53
C CYS A 152 -1.96 -2.30 -11.76
N LEU A 153 -2.72 -3.22 -11.13
CA LEU A 153 -2.13 -4.33 -10.40
C LEU A 153 -1.33 -5.27 -11.33
N ASP A 154 -1.84 -5.58 -12.51
CA ASP A 154 -1.13 -6.43 -13.49
C ASP A 154 0.24 -5.87 -13.90
N LYS A 155 0.41 -4.54 -13.81
CA LYS A 155 1.69 -3.87 -14.11
C LYS A 155 2.64 -3.82 -12.92
N LEU A 156 2.11 -3.84 -11.69
CA LEU A 156 2.86 -3.52 -10.47
C LEU A 156 3.13 -4.73 -9.60
N VAL A 157 2.32 -5.78 -9.71
CA VAL A 157 2.30 -6.89 -8.75
C VAL A 157 2.39 -8.24 -9.47
N ASP A 158 3.24 -9.11 -8.96
CA ASP A 158 3.30 -10.49 -9.43
C ASP A 158 2.00 -11.23 -9.09
N ARG A 159 1.52 -12.09 -9.99
CA ARG A 159 0.26 -12.84 -9.83
C ARG A 159 0.18 -13.68 -8.56
N GLU A 160 1.29 -14.13 -8.02
CA GLU A 160 1.35 -14.92 -6.78
C GLU A 160 1.18 -14.05 -5.52
N SER A 161 1.64 -12.80 -5.53
CA SER A 161 1.59 -11.89 -4.38
C SER A 161 0.17 -11.45 -4.01
N GLY A 162 -0.78 -11.48 -4.94
CA GLY A 162 -2.17 -11.07 -4.68
C GLY A 162 -3.03 -12.08 -3.90
N ARG A 163 -2.48 -13.20 -3.45
CA ARG A 163 -3.23 -14.24 -2.73
C ARG A 163 -3.43 -13.96 -1.25
N VAL A 164 -2.62 -13.11 -0.66
CA VAL A 164 -2.79 -12.53 0.67
C VAL A 164 -2.65 -11.03 0.52
N ALA A 165 -3.64 -10.30 0.99
CA ALA A 165 -3.62 -8.85 0.95
C ALA A 165 -4.19 -8.27 2.25
N LEU A 166 -3.55 -7.21 2.73
CA LEU A 166 -4.00 -6.39 3.84
C LEU A 166 -4.28 -5.00 3.26
N ALA A 167 -5.52 -4.57 3.36
CA ALA A 167 -6.00 -3.33 2.78
C ALA A 167 -6.35 -2.33 3.87
N THR A 168 -5.83 -1.13 3.80
CA THR A 168 -6.10 -0.04 4.73
C THR A 168 -6.56 1.18 3.98
N ARG A 169 -7.82 1.58 4.16
CA ARG A 169 -8.33 2.85 3.64
C ARG A 169 -7.82 3.98 4.51
N PHE A 170 -7.60 5.12 3.88
CA PHE A 170 -7.23 6.34 4.58
C PHE A 170 -7.91 7.55 3.95
N SER A 171 -8.09 8.59 4.74
CA SER A 171 -8.65 9.87 4.28
C SER A 171 -8.03 11.03 5.04
N THR A 172 -8.12 12.21 4.44
CA THR A 172 -7.82 13.47 5.11
C THR A 172 -9.09 14.28 5.29
N SER A 173 -9.19 15.03 6.38
CA SER A 173 -10.35 15.88 6.67
C SER A 173 -10.29 17.21 5.90
N GLY A 174 -11.46 17.83 5.64
CA GLY A 174 -11.56 19.16 5.08
C GLY A 174 -12.07 19.20 3.63
N PRO A 175 -12.28 20.41 3.06
CA PRO A 175 -12.88 20.59 1.73
C PRO A 175 -12.00 20.04 0.60
N ASP A 176 -10.70 20.03 0.78
CA ASP A 176 -9.72 19.44 -0.14
C ASP A 176 -9.25 18.05 0.32
N GLY A 177 -10.03 17.40 1.17
CA GLY A 177 -9.75 16.05 1.65
C GLY A 177 -9.53 15.07 0.49
N LEU A 178 -8.59 14.15 0.67
CA LEU A 178 -8.35 13.06 -0.25
C LEU A 178 -8.64 11.71 0.41
N GLU A 179 -8.95 10.73 -0.40
CA GLU A 179 -9.15 9.35 -0.01
C GLU A 179 -8.15 8.46 -0.75
N GLY A 180 -7.71 7.41 -0.09
CA GLY A 180 -6.80 6.46 -0.70
C GLY A 180 -6.81 5.11 -0.01
N LEU A 181 -5.97 4.24 -0.52
CA LEU A 181 -5.81 2.88 -0.04
C LEU A 181 -4.33 2.51 0.00
N ILE A 182 -3.91 1.86 1.06
CA ILE A 182 -2.65 1.12 1.10
C ILE A 182 -2.96 -0.37 1.07
N LEU A 183 -2.29 -1.09 0.17
CA LEU A 183 -2.30 -2.55 0.10
C LEU A 183 -0.92 -3.07 0.44
N VAL A 184 -0.86 -4.03 1.36
CA VAL A 184 0.33 -4.83 1.64
C VAL A 184 0.04 -6.24 1.15
N MET A 185 0.82 -6.72 0.22
CA MET A 185 0.65 -8.03 -0.41
C MET A 185 1.92 -8.86 -0.23
N PRO A 186 2.05 -9.55 0.91
CA PRO A 186 3.19 -10.41 1.17
C PRO A 186 3.20 -11.63 0.24
N GLU A 187 4.39 -12.10 -0.10
CA GLU A 187 4.57 -13.38 -0.78
C GLU A 187 4.14 -14.52 0.15
N PRO A 188 3.18 -15.38 -0.23
CA PRO A 188 2.67 -16.44 0.65
C PRO A 188 3.78 -17.38 1.15
N ALA A 189 4.79 -17.64 0.33
CA ALA A 189 5.93 -18.48 0.69
C ALA A 189 6.79 -17.92 1.84
N ARG A 190 6.72 -16.61 2.11
CA ARG A 190 7.49 -15.94 3.17
C ARG A 190 6.72 -15.81 4.48
N LEU A 191 5.41 -15.98 4.46
CA LEU A 191 4.56 -15.83 5.65
C LEU A 191 4.99 -16.69 6.85
N PRO A 192 5.35 -17.98 6.72
CA PRO A 192 5.79 -18.77 7.85
C PRO A 192 7.04 -18.20 8.56
N ALA A 193 8.01 -17.72 7.78
CA ALA A 193 9.24 -17.14 8.35
C ALA A 193 8.98 -15.77 9.01
N LEU A 194 8.11 -14.95 8.41
CA LEU A 194 7.67 -13.68 8.98
C LEU A 194 6.97 -13.89 10.32
N LEU A 195 5.98 -14.79 10.37
CA LEU A 195 5.21 -15.07 11.58
C LEU A 195 6.09 -15.67 12.68
N ALA A 196 7.04 -16.54 12.34
CA ALA A 196 7.99 -17.07 13.32
C ALA A 196 8.86 -15.96 13.93
N SER A 197 9.26 -14.94 13.16
CA SER A 197 10.06 -13.82 13.67
C SER A 197 9.29 -12.94 14.67
N LEU A 198 7.97 -12.82 14.50
CA LEU A 198 7.10 -12.05 15.40
C LEU A 198 6.92 -12.73 16.77
N HIS A 199 6.95 -14.07 16.82
CA HIS A 199 6.83 -14.81 18.08
C HIS A 199 8.15 -14.88 18.86
N ALA A 200 9.26 -14.51 18.21
CA ALA A 200 10.59 -14.53 18.82
C ALA A 200 11.03 -13.14 19.34
N ALA A 201 10.28 -12.08 19.01
CA ALA A 201 10.53 -10.70 19.44
C ALA A 201 9.72 -10.35 20.68
#